data_5217e84ac34c58d1235c960625dc4bd3
#
_entry.id   5217e84ac34c58d1235c960625dc4bd3
#
_cell.length_a   1.000
_cell.length_b   1.000
_cell.length_c   1.000
_cell.angle_alpha   90.00
_cell.angle_beta   90.00
_cell.angle_gamma   90.00
#
_symmetry.space_group_name_H-M   'P 1'
#
loop_
_entity.id
_entity.type
_entity.pdbx_description
1 polymer ?
#
loop_
_entity_poly.entity_id
_entity_poly.type
_entity_poly.pdbx_seq_one_letter_code
_entity_poly.pdbx_strand_id
1 'polypeptide(L)'
;MPAITRPLRSVLYIPGSKPRALDKARGLSADAIIFDLEDAVIPEEKVSARETLGEALKTGGYGTRMKIIRINGLDTKWGADDAKAAAAMGADAILLPKVNSPADLEALAEIVGDIPLWAMMETPAGMLNAPAIAAHRLLECMVMGTNDLAKELQCRARADRLPMLTGLGLCVLAGKAHGIALIDGVYNAFKDDEGLKLECEQGRDMGFDGKTLIHPAQLEVANAAFSPSESEVDLARRQIEAFEECEATGQGVAVVDGRIVENLHVATARETLAKLDAINALGTE
;
A
#
# COMPACT_ATOMS: atom_id res chain seq x y z
N MET A 1 -1.67 13.25 -12.05
CA MET A 1 -2.22 11.91 -12.31
C MET A 1 -3.39 11.71 -11.37
N PRO A 2 -4.45 11.00 -11.75
CA PRO A 2 -5.50 10.71 -10.79
C PRO A 2 -4.87 9.89 -9.65
N ALA A 3 -5.11 10.31 -8.40
CA ALA A 3 -4.80 9.52 -7.23
C ALA A 3 -5.44 8.13 -7.40
N ILE A 4 -4.78 7.09 -6.88
CA ILE A 4 -5.37 5.74 -6.86
C ILE A 4 -6.73 5.87 -6.17
N THR A 5 -7.80 5.72 -6.94
CA THR A 5 -9.18 5.85 -6.43
C THR A 5 -9.61 4.62 -5.63
N ARG A 6 -8.78 3.56 -5.65
CA ARG A 6 -9.06 2.29 -4.99
C ARG A 6 -8.50 2.29 -3.56
N PRO A 7 -9.26 1.82 -2.56
CA PRO A 7 -8.76 1.63 -1.21
C PRO A 7 -7.62 0.61 -1.16
N LEU A 8 -6.58 0.90 -0.37
CA LEU A 8 -5.44 0.02 -0.11
C LEU A 8 -5.15 -0.07 1.40
N ARG A 9 -6.22 -0.12 2.22
CA ARG A 9 -6.13 -0.15 3.68
C ARG A 9 -5.33 -1.35 4.20
N SER A 10 -5.56 -2.51 3.58
CA SER A 10 -4.92 -3.77 3.93
C SER A 10 -4.32 -4.44 2.70
N VAL A 11 -3.02 -4.69 2.73
CA VAL A 11 -2.25 -5.32 1.67
C VAL A 11 -1.60 -6.59 2.24
N LEU A 12 -2.21 -7.76 1.97
CA LEU A 12 -1.85 -9.01 2.62
C LEU A 12 -0.83 -9.81 1.83
N TYR A 13 0.29 -10.17 2.46
CA TYR A 13 1.25 -11.11 1.89
C TYR A 13 0.71 -12.55 1.91
N ILE A 14 0.81 -13.23 0.77
CA ILE A 14 0.45 -14.65 0.60
C ILE A 14 1.63 -15.36 -0.10
N PRO A 15 2.25 -16.39 0.53
CA PRO A 15 3.33 -17.15 -0.11
C PRO A 15 2.87 -17.82 -1.40
N GLY A 16 3.58 -17.56 -2.51
CA GLY A 16 3.27 -18.13 -3.83
C GLY A 16 3.45 -19.66 -3.91
N SER A 17 4.23 -20.24 -2.98
CA SER A 17 4.49 -21.68 -2.90
C SER A 17 3.43 -22.48 -2.12
N LYS A 18 2.40 -21.84 -1.54
CA LYS A 18 1.46 -22.51 -0.62
C LYS A 18 0.03 -22.53 -1.17
N PRO A 19 -0.40 -23.62 -1.87
CA PRO A 19 -1.72 -23.70 -2.52
C PRO A 19 -2.88 -23.42 -1.57
N ARG A 20 -2.81 -23.90 -0.32
CA ARG A 20 -3.86 -23.64 0.69
C ARG A 20 -3.98 -22.16 1.07
N ALA A 21 -2.86 -21.44 1.12
CA ALA A 21 -2.87 -20.01 1.42
C ALA A 21 -3.43 -19.21 0.24
N LEU A 22 -3.04 -19.57 -0.97
CA LEU A 22 -3.56 -19.00 -2.22
C LEU A 22 -5.08 -19.20 -2.33
N ASP A 23 -5.57 -20.39 -2.03
CA ASP A 23 -7.01 -20.70 -2.04
C ASP A 23 -7.78 -19.92 -0.96
N LYS A 24 -7.28 -19.90 0.28
CA LYS A 24 -7.90 -19.16 1.39
C LYS A 24 -7.97 -17.65 1.09
N ALA A 25 -6.99 -17.11 0.40
CA ALA A 25 -6.91 -15.68 0.09
C ALA A 25 -8.10 -15.17 -0.75
N ARG A 26 -8.77 -16.04 -1.50
CA ARG A 26 -9.97 -15.70 -2.30
C ARG A 26 -11.14 -15.18 -1.46
N GLY A 27 -11.27 -15.65 -0.21
CA GLY A 27 -12.36 -15.27 0.70
C GLY A 27 -11.98 -14.22 1.75
N LEU A 28 -10.77 -13.66 1.73
CA LEU A 28 -10.33 -12.69 2.73
C LEU A 28 -10.75 -11.27 2.37
N SER A 29 -11.08 -10.45 3.37
CA SER A 29 -11.47 -9.04 3.21
C SER A 29 -10.26 -8.10 3.12
N ALA A 30 -9.24 -8.48 2.31
CA ALA A 30 -8.10 -7.64 1.98
C ALA A 30 -8.42 -6.74 0.78
N ASP A 31 -7.94 -5.51 0.78
CA ASP A 31 -8.07 -4.62 -0.38
C ASP A 31 -7.12 -5.05 -1.52
N ALA A 32 -5.94 -5.57 -1.14
CA ALA A 32 -4.94 -6.07 -2.08
C ALA A 32 -4.21 -7.30 -1.52
N ILE A 33 -3.67 -8.12 -2.42
CA ILE A 33 -2.86 -9.30 -2.08
C ILE A 33 -1.50 -9.16 -2.77
N ILE A 34 -0.43 -9.27 -1.98
CA ILE A 34 0.92 -9.47 -2.51
C ILE A 34 1.20 -10.97 -2.52
N PHE A 35 1.16 -11.55 -3.71
CA PHE A 35 1.62 -12.92 -3.95
C PHE A 35 3.15 -12.93 -3.96
N ASP A 36 3.73 -13.55 -2.96
CA ASP A 36 5.14 -13.46 -2.69
C ASP A 36 5.94 -14.61 -3.29
N LEU A 37 6.90 -14.30 -4.16
CA LEU A 37 7.89 -15.23 -4.71
C LEU A 37 9.29 -15.03 -4.09
N GLU A 38 9.42 -14.03 -3.18
CA GLU A 38 10.68 -13.65 -2.57
C GLU A 38 10.83 -14.28 -1.18
N ASP A 39 10.85 -13.52 -0.10
CA ASP A 39 11.22 -13.97 1.24
C ASP A 39 10.34 -15.07 1.83
N ALA A 40 9.06 -15.12 1.47
CA ALA A 40 8.15 -16.17 1.94
C ALA A 40 8.33 -17.53 1.22
N VAL A 41 9.29 -17.62 0.29
CA VAL A 41 9.58 -18.84 -0.49
C VAL A 41 11.06 -19.22 -0.35
N ILE A 42 11.33 -20.42 0.11
CA ILE A 42 12.71 -20.93 0.22
C ILE A 42 13.35 -21.11 -1.18
N PRO A 43 14.68 -21.03 -1.29
CA PRO A 43 15.38 -21.09 -2.58
C PRO A 43 15.02 -22.28 -3.46
N GLU A 44 14.81 -23.44 -2.85
CA GLU A 44 14.49 -24.71 -3.53
C GLU A 44 13.08 -24.72 -4.13
N GLU A 45 12.15 -23.94 -3.55
CA GLU A 45 10.76 -23.85 -4.01
C GLU A 45 10.50 -22.72 -5.00
N LYS A 46 11.45 -21.79 -5.24
CA LYS A 46 11.17 -20.56 -6.02
C LYS A 46 10.67 -20.81 -7.44
N VAL A 47 11.21 -21.81 -8.13
CA VAL A 47 10.76 -22.18 -9.48
C VAL A 47 9.34 -22.77 -9.44
N SER A 48 9.10 -23.75 -8.56
CA SER A 48 7.78 -24.37 -8.42
C SER A 48 6.73 -23.43 -7.85
N ALA A 49 7.13 -22.45 -7.02
CA ALA A 49 6.24 -21.40 -6.52
C ALA A 49 5.68 -20.53 -7.66
N ARG A 50 6.50 -20.20 -8.65
CA ARG A 50 6.07 -19.49 -9.85
C ARG A 50 4.98 -20.25 -10.61
N GLU A 51 5.17 -21.56 -10.81
CA GLU A 51 4.18 -22.43 -11.48
C GLU A 51 2.89 -22.53 -10.64
N THR A 52 3.01 -22.77 -9.33
CA THR A 52 1.90 -22.86 -8.39
C THR A 52 1.06 -21.57 -8.37
N LEU A 53 1.73 -20.42 -8.34
CA LEU A 53 1.06 -19.11 -8.38
C LEU A 53 0.36 -18.91 -9.73
N GLY A 54 1.02 -19.24 -10.85
CA GLY A 54 0.45 -19.14 -12.19
C GLY A 54 -0.86 -19.92 -12.33
N GLU A 55 -0.91 -21.15 -11.85
CA GLU A 55 -2.13 -21.96 -11.85
C GLU A 55 -3.23 -21.37 -10.93
N ALA A 56 -2.84 -20.84 -9.77
CA ALA A 56 -3.79 -20.21 -8.86
C ALA A 56 -4.43 -18.94 -9.45
N LEU A 57 -3.64 -18.08 -10.09
CA LEU A 57 -4.12 -16.87 -10.74
C LEU A 57 -4.98 -17.17 -11.99
N LYS A 58 -4.61 -18.19 -12.77
CA LYS A 58 -5.41 -18.68 -13.90
C LYS A 58 -6.78 -19.21 -13.45
N THR A 59 -6.83 -19.87 -12.31
CA THR A 59 -8.10 -20.32 -11.69
C THR A 59 -8.96 -19.14 -11.26
N GLY A 60 -8.35 -18.02 -10.87
CA GLY A 60 -9.03 -16.79 -10.50
C GLY A 60 -9.75 -16.86 -9.14
N GLY A 61 -10.84 -16.11 -9.00
CA GLY A 61 -11.68 -16.09 -7.79
C GLY A 61 -11.21 -15.08 -6.72
N TYR A 62 -10.29 -14.19 -7.05
CA TYR A 62 -9.83 -13.15 -6.12
C TYR A 62 -10.73 -11.91 -6.08
N GLY A 63 -11.82 -11.89 -6.88
CA GLY A 63 -12.80 -10.80 -6.91
C GLY A 63 -12.15 -9.47 -7.29
N THR A 64 -12.56 -8.41 -6.60
CA THR A 64 -12.04 -7.05 -6.79
C THR A 64 -10.69 -6.79 -6.14
N ARG A 65 -10.09 -7.73 -5.41
CA ARG A 65 -8.78 -7.55 -4.76
C ARG A 65 -7.70 -7.30 -5.78
N MET A 66 -6.87 -6.28 -5.50
CA MET A 66 -5.72 -6.00 -6.33
C MET A 66 -4.67 -7.12 -6.19
N LYS A 67 -4.17 -7.63 -7.31
CA LYS A 67 -3.22 -8.74 -7.39
C LYS A 67 -1.84 -8.21 -7.69
N ILE A 68 -0.99 -8.15 -6.68
CA ILE A 68 0.39 -7.72 -6.81
C ILE A 68 1.29 -8.97 -6.71
N ILE A 69 2.30 -9.08 -7.55
CA ILE A 69 3.30 -10.15 -7.45
C ILE A 69 4.62 -9.53 -7.00
N ARG A 70 5.11 -9.94 -5.82
CA ARG A 70 6.46 -9.61 -5.39
C ARG A 70 7.42 -10.63 -5.99
N ILE A 71 8.29 -10.15 -6.87
CA ILE A 71 9.31 -10.94 -7.54
C ILE A 71 10.60 -10.98 -6.70
N ASN A 72 11.50 -11.89 -7.02
CA ASN A 72 12.88 -11.83 -6.52
C ASN A 72 13.63 -10.64 -7.15
N GLY A 73 14.62 -10.10 -6.47
CA GLY A 73 15.46 -9.02 -7.01
C GLY A 73 16.08 -9.40 -8.36
N LEU A 74 16.22 -8.42 -9.25
CA LEU A 74 16.76 -8.64 -10.60
C LEU A 74 18.22 -9.04 -10.60
N ASP A 75 18.94 -8.81 -9.51
CA ASP A 75 20.32 -9.25 -9.24
C ASP A 75 20.42 -10.76 -8.88
N THR A 76 19.28 -11.40 -8.64
CA THR A 76 19.22 -12.84 -8.36
C THR A 76 19.00 -13.66 -9.62
N LYS A 77 19.33 -14.94 -9.56
CA LYS A 77 19.08 -15.87 -10.68
C LYS A 77 17.60 -16.11 -11.01
N TRP A 78 16.68 -15.65 -10.18
CA TRP A 78 15.23 -15.85 -10.35
C TRP A 78 14.50 -14.61 -10.86
N GLY A 79 15.02 -13.41 -10.57
CA GLY A 79 14.29 -12.14 -10.74
C GLY A 79 13.77 -11.90 -12.16
N ALA A 80 14.62 -12.07 -13.17
CA ALA A 80 14.21 -11.85 -14.56
C ALA A 80 13.11 -12.83 -15.04
N ASP A 81 13.18 -14.09 -14.60
CA ASP A 81 12.17 -15.10 -14.94
C ASP A 81 10.87 -14.88 -14.17
N ASP A 82 10.96 -14.42 -12.90
CA ASP A 82 9.78 -14.04 -12.10
C ASP A 82 9.07 -12.86 -12.74
N ALA A 83 9.81 -11.83 -13.18
CA ALA A 83 9.26 -10.66 -13.84
C ALA A 83 8.48 -11.04 -15.11
N LYS A 84 9.05 -11.86 -15.98
CA LYS A 84 8.37 -12.36 -17.19
C LYS A 84 7.13 -13.16 -16.86
N ALA A 85 7.23 -14.04 -15.86
CA ALA A 85 6.11 -14.87 -15.43
C ALA A 85 4.98 -14.01 -14.82
N ALA A 86 5.31 -13.05 -13.95
CA ALA A 86 4.35 -12.13 -13.34
C ALA A 86 3.58 -11.32 -14.38
N ALA A 87 4.29 -10.83 -15.41
CA ALA A 87 3.66 -10.15 -16.55
C ALA A 87 2.66 -11.04 -17.30
N ALA A 88 3.02 -12.30 -17.51
CA ALA A 88 2.16 -13.28 -18.21
C ALA A 88 0.96 -13.75 -17.36
N MET A 89 1.05 -13.66 -16.04
CA MET A 89 -0.01 -14.04 -15.09
C MET A 89 -1.14 -13.01 -14.98
N GLY A 90 -1.00 -11.83 -15.57
CA GLY A 90 -2.00 -10.76 -15.46
C GLY A 90 -2.04 -10.12 -14.07
N ALA A 91 -0.89 -9.87 -13.48
CA ALA A 91 -0.75 -9.07 -12.27
C ALA A 91 -1.27 -7.64 -12.52
N ASP A 92 -1.96 -7.07 -11.53
CA ASP A 92 -2.37 -5.66 -11.59
C ASP A 92 -1.17 -4.72 -11.35
N ALA A 93 -0.15 -5.19 -10.61
CA ALA A 93 1.14 -4.53 -10.44
C ALA A 93 2.25 -5.55 -10.09
N ILE A 94 3.50 -5.17 -10.31
CA ILE A 94 4.68 -5.97 -9.92
C ILE A 94 5.47 -5.21 -8.87
N LEU A 95 5.71 -5.86 -7.72
CA LEU A 95 6.47 -5.31 -6.60
C LEU A 95 7.94 -5.77 -6.70
N LEU A 96 8.84 -4.80 -6.90
CA LEU A 96 10.29 -5.02 -6.90
C LEU A 96 10.85 -4.83 -5.49
N PRO A 97 11.56 -5.83 -4.92
CA PRO A 97 12.25 -5.67 -3.64
C PRO A 97 13.51 -4.81 -3.78
N LYS A 98 13.96 -4.22 -2.67
CA LYS A 98 15.26 -3.53 -2.52
C LYS A 98 15.54 -2.45 -3.56
N VAL A 99 14.53 -1.66 -3.92
CA VAL A 99 14.69 -0.55 -4.86
C VAL A 99 15.58 0.53 -4.25
N ASN A 100 16.69 0.82 -4.91
CA ASN A 100 17.68 1.81 -4.49
C ASN A 100 17.70 3.07 -5.35
N SER A 101 17.21 2.96 -6.59
CA SER A 101 17.27 4.04 -7.58
C SER A 101 16.17 3.89 -8.64
N PRO A 102 15.87 4.93 -9.42
CA PRO A 102 14.98 4.83 -10.58
C PRO A 102 15.45 3.81 -11.63
N ALA A 103 16.76 3.57 -11.73
CA ALA A 103 17.31 2.61 -12.68
C ALA A 103 16.88 1.17 -12.40
N ASP A 104 16.60 0.82 -11.14
CA ASP A 104 16.09 -0.50 -10.78
C ASP A 104 14.68 -0.72 -11.33
N LEU A 105 13.84 0.31 -11.29
CA LEU A 105 12.50 0.28 -11.86
C LEU A 105 12.54 0.29 -13.39
N GLU A 106 13.45 1.04 -14.01
CA GLU A 106 13.62 1.05 -15.46
C GLU A 106 14.06 -0.33 -15.97
N ALA A 107 15.00 -0.99 -15.28
CA ALA A 107 15.43 -2.34 -15.62
C ALA A 107 14.27 -3.36 -15.52
N LEU A 108 13.36 -3.22 -14.56
CA LEU A 108 12.16 -4.03 -14.50
C LEU A 108 11.18 -3.69 -15.64
N ALA A 109 10.98 -2.41 -15.94
CA ALA A 109 10.09 -1.94 -17.00
C ALA A 109 10.51 -2.47 -18.38
N GLU A 110 11.81 -2.59 -18.66
CA GLU A 110 12.31 -3.20 -19.89
C GLU A 110 11.87 -4.66 -20.07
N ILE A 111 11.62 -5.38 -18.95
CA ILE A 111 11.18 -6.78 -18.98
C ILE A 111 9.66 -6.90 -19.07
N VAL A 112 8.93 -6.06 -18.32
CA VAL A 112 7.48 -6.21 -18.10
C VAL A 112 6.62 -5.24 -18.92
N GLY A 113 7.23 -4.26 -19.59
CA GLY A 113 6.53 -3.25 -20.39
C GLY A 113 5.82 -2.23 -19.51
N ASP A 114 4.59 -1.88 -19.86
CA ASP A 114 3.81 -0.82 -19.22
C ASP A 114 2.99 -1.28 -18.00
N ILE A 115 3.30 -2.46 -17.44
CA ILE A 115 2.63 -2.93 -16.23
C ILE A 115 3.01 -2.00 -15.06
N PRO A 116 2.02 -1.58 -14.22
CA PRO A 116 2.28 -0.79 -13.04
C PRO A 116 3.33 -1.41 -12.11
N LEU A 117 4.22 -0.58 -11.59
CA LEU A 117 5.29 -1.00 -10.70
C LEU A 117 5.01 -0.54 -9.26
N TRP A 118 5.34 -1.40 -8.32
CA TRP A 118 5.41 -1.08 -6.91
C TRP A 118 6.86 -1.23 -6.45
N ALA A 119 7.34 -0.32 -5.61
CA ALA A 119 8.70 -0.33 -5.09
C ALA A 119 8.73 -0.69 -3.61
N MET A 120 9.50 -1.72 -3.24
CA MET A 120 9.79 -1.98 -1.84
C MET A 120 10.91 -1.04 -1.39
N MET A 121 10.57 -0.15 -0.48
CA MET A 121 11.46 0.83 0.14
C MET A 121 11.97 0.26 1.46
N GLU A 122 13.15 -0.34 1.44
CA GLU A 122 13.65 -1.16 2.55
C GLU A 122 15.16 -1.05 2.78
N THR A 123 15.81 -0.11 2.06
CA THR A 123 17.24 0.16 2.19
C THR A 123 17.50 1.63 2.48
N PRO A 124 18.58 1.99 3.19
CA PRO A 124 18.96 3.39 3.39
C PRO A 124 19.15 4.15 2.07
N ALA A 125 19.72 3.50 1.06
CA ALA A 125 19.92 4.10 -0.27
C ALA A 125 18.59 4.41 -0.94
N GLY A 126 17.62 3.48 -0.90
CA GLY A 126 16.27 3.70 -1.43
C GLY A 126 15.56 4.85 -0.73
N MET A 127 15.64 4.92 0.62
CA MET A 127 15.06 6.03 1.39
C MET A 127 15.61 7.39 0.97
N LEU A 128 16.95 7.49 0.80
CA LEU A 128 17.59 8.75 0.37
C LEU A 128 17.23 9.13 -1.07
N ASN A 129 16.95 8.17 -1.93
CA ASN A 129 16.57 8.37 -3.33
C ASN A 129 15.03 8.39 -3.55
N ALA A 130 14.23 8.35 -2.48
CA ALA A 130 12.77 8.27 -2.57
C ALA A 130 12.14 9.29 -3.54
N PRO A 131 12.54 10.57 -3.58
CA PRO A 131 11.97 11.52 -4.53
C PRO A 131 12.22 11.16 -6.00
N ALA A 132 13.43 10.68 -6.32
CA ALA A 132 13.78 10.29 -7.67
C ALA A 132 13.05 8.98 -8.08
N ILE A 133 12.93 8.04 -7.14
CA ILE A 133 12.17 6.79 -7.34
C ILE A 133 10.69 7.09 -7.56
N ALA A 134 10.10 7.99 -6.73
CA ALA A 134 8.70 8.40 -6.84
C ALA A 134 8.34 9.05 -8.19
N ALA A 135 9.32 9.69 -8.83
CA ALA A 135 9.14 10.33 -10.13
C ALA A 135 9.07 9.33 -11.32
N HIS A 136 9.32 8.03 -11.09
CA HIS A 136 9.30 7.05 -12.17
C HIS A 136 7.88 6.88 -12.76
N ARG A 137 7.76 6.93 -14.09
CA ARG A 137 6.48 7.00 -14.82
C ARG A 137 5.50 5.85 -14.56
N LEU A 138 6.01 4.65 -14.25
CA LEU A 138 5.21 3.45 -14.00
C LEU A 138 5.03 3.16 -12.51
N LEU A 139 5.64 3.94 -11.62
CA LEU A 139 5.51 3.70 -10.19
C LEU A 139 4.14 4.18 -9.70
N GLU A 140 3.36 3.28 -9.14
CA GLU A 140 2.06 3.58 -8.55
C GLU A 140 2.06 3.52 -7.02
N CYS A 141 3.01 2.78 -6.42
CA CYS A 141 3.03 2.57 -4.97
C CYS A 141 4.45 2.37 -4.43
N MET A 142 4.70 2.94 -3.26
CA MET A 142 5.85 2.59 -2.41
C MET A 142 5.36 1.76 -1.22
N VAL A 143 5.98 0.62 -0.98
CA VAL A 143 5.73 -0.28 0.16
C VAL A 143 6.91 -0.24 1.10
N MET A 144 6.68 0.01 2.38
CA MET A 144 7.76 0.10 3.37
C MET A 144 8.18 -1.30 3.84
N GLY A 145 9.45 -1.66 3.63
CA GLY A 145 10.05 -2.90 4.13
C GLY A 145 10.80 -2.67 5.44
N THR A 146 10.06 -2.48 6.53
CA THR A 146 10.60 -2.04 7.82
C THR A 146 11.54 -3.04 8.49
N ASN A 147 11.40 -4.35 8.20
CA ASN A 147 12.31 -5.37 8.74
C ASN A 147 13.72 -5.26 8.15
N ASP A 148 13.83 -5.20 6.82
CA ASP A 148 15.12 -5.05 6.14
C ASP A 148 15.72 -3.67 6.41
N LEU A 149 14.93 -2.62 6.43
CA LEU A 149 15.39 -1.28 6.78
C LEU A 149 15.98 -1.25 8.19
N ALA A 150 15.33 -1.83 9.19
CA ALA A 150 15.83 -1.89 10.55
C ALA A 150 17.16 -2.66 10.65
N LYS A 151 17.27 -3.77 9.90
CA LYS A 151 18.50 -4.58 9.80
C LYS A 151 19.65 -3.77 9.18
N GLU A 152 19.42 -3.09 8.06
CA GLU A 152 20.47 -2.30 7.39
C GLU A 152 20.85 -1.05 8.18
N LEU A 153 19.92 -0.40 8.85
CA LEU A 153 20.20 0.69 9.79
C LEU A 153 20.88 0.20 11.07
N GLN A 154 20.95 -1.11 11.32
CA GLN A 154 21.45 -1.70 12.56
C GLN A 154 20.78 -1.09 13.81
N CYS A 155 19.53 -0.70 13.69
CA CYS A 155 18.80 -0.03 14.73
C CYS A 155 18.02 -1.02 15.62
N ARG A 156 17.66 -0.58 16.83
CA ARG A 156 16.81 -1.37 17.73
C ARG A 156 15.35 -1.26 17.31
N ALA A 157 14.62 -2.38 17.33
CA ALA A 157 13.18 -2.37 17.21
C ALA A 157 12.56 -1.61 18.41
N ARG A 158 11.65 -0.70 18.12
CA ARG A 158 10.91 0.13 19.09
C ARG A 158 9.47 0.24 18.65
N ALA A 159 8.54 0.26 19.60
CA ALA A 159 7.11 0.42 19.29
C ALA A 159 6.78 1.78 18.63
N ASP A 160 7.54 2.84 18.99
CA ASP A 160 7.39 4.17 18.41
C ASP A 160 8.06 4.33 17.02
N ARG A 161 8.79 3.32 16.56
CA ARG A 161 9.57 3.26 15.30
C ARG A 161 10.52 4.44 15.09
N LEU A 162 10.90 5.14 16.17
CA LEU A 162 11.74 6.36 16.13
C LEU A 162 12.96 6.25 15.19
N PRO A 163 13.73 5.15 15.18
CA PRO A 163 14.91 5.06 14.31
C PRO A 163 14.59 5.09 12.81
N MET A 164 13.36 4.72 12.40
CA MET A 164 12.93 4.63 11.00
C MET A 164 12.11 5.83 10.54
N LEU A 165 11.58 6.65 11.46
CA LEU A 165 10.63 7.73 11.11
C LEU A 165 11.15 8.70 10.06
N THR A 166 12.46 8.99 10.05
CA THR A 166 13.06 9.87 9.03
C THR A 166 12.92 9.26 7.62
N GLY A 167 13.27 7.98 7.46
CA GLY A 167 13.14 7.29 6.18
C GLY A 167 11.69 7.15 5.74
N LEU A 168 10.80 6.74 6.65
CA LEU A 168 9.36 6.66 6.40
C LEU A 168 8.78 8.02 5.98
N GLY A 169 9.17 9.09 6.68
CA GLY A 169 8.75 10.47 6.34
C GLY A 169 9.24 10.93 4.97
N LEU A 170 10.47 10.59 4.59
CA LEU A 170 10.99 10.88 3.25
C LEU A 170 10.16 10.21 2.15
N CYS A 171 9.80 8.93 2.34
CA CYS A 171 8.93 8.21 1.40
C CYS A 171 7.53 8.83 1.34
N VAL A 172 6.97 9.24 2.49
CA VAL A 172 5.66 9.92 2.51
C VAL A 172 5.71 11.24 1.73
N LEU A 173 6.70 12.08 1.99
CA LEU A 173 6.87 13.34 1.24
C LEU A 173 7.03 13.10 -0.26
N ALA A 174 7.87 12.13 -0.64
CA ALA A 174 8.09 11.78 -2.04
C ALA A 174 6.82 11.26 -2.71
N GLY A 175 6.12 10.32 -2.09
CA GLY A 175 4.90 9.73 -2.64
C GLY A 175 3.78 10.76 -2.80
N LYS A 176 3.55 11.60 -1.78
CA LYS A 176 2.52 12.67 -1.86
C LYS A 176 2.87 13.73 -2.91
N ALA A 177 4.15 14.07 -3.10
CA ALA A 177 4.59 14.99 -4.14
C ALA A 177 4.30 14.48 -5.56
N HIS A 178 4.31 13.16 -5.76
CA HIS A 178 4.07 12.52 -7.06
C HIS A 178 2.69 11.86 -7.20
N GLY A 179 1.86 11.90 -6.15
CA GLY A 179 0.50 11.36 -6.16
C GLY A 179 0.44 9.83 -6.27
N ILE A 180 1.44 9.12 -5.73
CA ILE A 180 1.49 7.66 -5.67
C ILE A 180 1.03 7.15 -4.31
N ALA A 181 0.56 5.90 -4.25
CA ALA A 181 0.14 5.27 -3.01
C ALA A 181 1.32 4.94 -2.09
N LEU A 182 1.04 4.91 -0.81
CA LEU A 182 2.04 4.67 0.24
C LEU A 182 1.51 3.63 1.22
N ILE A 183 2.17 2.47 1.28
CA ILE A 183 1.79 1.36 2.15
C ILE A 183 2.85 1.17 3.24
N ASP A 184 2.42 1.30 4.49
CA ASP A 184 3.27 1.11 5.65
C ASP A 184 3.75 -0.35 5.79
N GLY A 185 4.82 -0.57 6.55
CA GLY A 185 5.47 -1.87 6.72
C GLY A 185 4.68 -2.85 7.61
N VAL A 186 5.15 -4.08 7.67
CA VAL A 186 4.51 -5.17 8.42
C VAL A 186 4.62 -4.97 9.94
N TYR A 187 3.63 -5.48 10.68
CA TYR A 187 3.66 -5.65 12.13
C TYR A 187 3.84 -7.13 12.47
N ASN A 188 5.00 -7.49 13.05
CA ASN A 188 5.39 -8.89 13.21
C ASN A 188 4.64 -9.64 14.32
N ALA A 189 4.18 -8.94 15.36
CA ALA A 189 3.45 -9.55 16.47
C ALA A 189 1.97 -9.76 16.11
N PHE A 190 1.66 -10.66 15.18
CA PHE A 190 0.34 -10.85 14.56
C PHE A 190 -0.80 -11.25 15.53
N LYS A 191 -0.50 -11.50 16.82
CA LYS A 191 -1.48 -11.77 17.88
C LYS A 191 -1.69 -10.58 18.82
N ASP A 192 -1.00 -9.49 18.59
CA ASP A 192 -1.05 -8.26 19.38
C ASP A 192 -1.87 -7.20 18.61
N ASP A 193 -3.19 -7.26 18.77
CA ASP A 193 -4.12 -6.37 18.07
C ASP A 193 -3.98 -4.91 18.54
N GLU A 194 -3.69 -4.69 19.81
CA GLU A 194 -3.47 -3.33 20.36
C GLU A 194 -2.22 -2.67 19.78
N GLY A 195 -1.10 -3.39 19.76
CA GLY A 195 0.13 -2.88 19.15
C GLY A 195 -0.02 -2.66 17.65
N LEU A 196 -0.72 -3.56 16.94
CA LEU A 196 -1.04 -3.39 15.54
C LEU A 196 -1.88 -2.13 15.31
N LYS A 197 -2.92 -1.91 16.12
CA LYS A 197 -3.78 -0.72 16.04
C LYS A 197 -2.97 0.56 16.20
N LEU A 198 -2.15 0.64 17.23
CA LEU A 198 -1.30 1.82 17.49
C LEU A 198 -0.33 2.10 16.33
N GLU A 199 0.25 1.06 15.73
CA GLU A 199 1.14 1.23 14.58
C GLU A 199 0.37 1.63 13.30
N CYS A 200 -0.85 1.10 13.10
CA CYS A 200 -1.73 1.53 12.01
C CYS A 200 -2.13 3.01 12.16
N GLU A 201 -2.52 3.44 13.37
CA GLU A 201 -2.85 4.83 13.67
C GLU A 201 -1.65 5.76 13.42
N GLN A 202 -0.45 5.39 13.90
CA GLN A 202 0.76 6.15 13.61
C GLN A 202 1.04 6.24 12.10
N GLY A 203 0.90 5.14 11.36
CA GLY A 203 1.07 5.12 9.91
C GLY A 203 0.07 6.04 9.21
N ARG A 204 -1.20 5.98 9.60
CA ARG A 204 -2.25 6.86 9.09
C ARG A 204 -1.96 8.34 9.39
N ASP A 205 -1.55 8.66 10.61
CA ASP A 205 -1.20 10.03 11.03
C ASP A 205 0.02 10.56 10.25
N MET A 206 0.94 9.70 9.86
CA MET A 206 2.06 10.05 8.99
C MET A 206 1.65 10.29 7.53
N GLY A 207 0.47 9.80 7.09
CA GLY A 207 -0.05 9.97 5.72
C GLY A 207 0.06 8.72 4.84
N PHE A 208 0.30 7.53 5.40
CA PHE A 208 0.16 6.28 4.66
C PHE A 208 -1.30 5.98 4.31
N ASP A 209 -1.51 5.30 3.21
CA ASP A 209 -2.83 4.96 2.68
C ASP A 209 -3.33 3.61 3.22
N GLY A 210 -2.42 2.77 3.72
CA GLY A 210 -2.67 1.45 4.30
C GLY A 210 -1.42 0.81 4.85
N LYS A 211 -1.51 -0.49 5.12
CA LYS A 211 -0.45 -1.28 5.75
C LYS A 211 -0.31 -2.66 5.13
N THR A 212 0.93 -3.14 4.99
CA THR A 212 1.18 -4.55 4.67
C THR A 212 0.94 -5.43 5.90
N LEU A 213 0.36 -6.61 5.65
CA LEU A 213 -0.04 -7.57 6.68
C LEU A 213 0.54 -8.95 6.36
N ILE A 214 0.87 -9.71 7.40
CA ILE A 214 1.45 -11.05 7.28
C ILE A 214 0.51 -12.17 7.75
N HIS A 215 -0.63 -11.82 8.32
CA HIS A 215 -1.59 -12.79 8.82
C HIS A 215 -3.04 -12.29 8.64
N PRO A 216 -4.00 -13.17 8.26
CA PRO A 216 -5.40 -12.76 8.07
C PRO A 216 -6.08 -12.14 9.30
N ALA A 217 -5.66 -12.50 10.52
CA ALA A 217 -6.19 -11.90 11.74
C ALA A 217 -5.96 -10.37 11.84
N GLN A 218 -4.98 -9.84 11.13
CA GLN A 218 -4.66 -8.41 11.12
C GLN A 218 -5.58 -7.57 10.24
N LEU A 219 -6.39 -8.20 9.36
CA LEU A 219 -7.19 -7.51 8.35
C LEU A 219 -8.22 -6.56 8.95
N GLU A 220 -8.95 -7.00 9.96
CA GLU A 220 -10.01 -6.20 10.58
C GLU A 220 -9.46 -4.92 11.21
N VAL A 221 -8.37 -5.04 11.98
CA VAL A 221 -7.72 -3.91 12.63
C VAL A 221 -7.19 -2.91 11.60
N ALA A 222 -6.50 -3.37 10.57
CA ALA A 222 -5.96 -2.51 9.52
C ALA A 222 -7.07 -1.82 8.72
N ASN A 223 -8.09 -2.57 8.29
CA ASN A 223 -9.24 -2.03 7.57
C ASN A 223 -9.95 -0.95 8.38
N ALA A 224 -10.16 -1.17 9.69
CA ALA A 224 -10.78 -0.19 10.58
C ALA A 224 -9.90 1.08 10.73
N ALA A 225 -8.61 0.91 11.02
CA ALA A 225 -7.70 2.01 11.27
C ALA A 225 -7.53 2.94 10.05
N PHE A 226 -7.46 2.39 8.83
CA PHE A 226 -7.28 3.16 7.61
C PHE A 226 -8.60 3.58 6.92
N SER A 227 -9.75 3.26 7.50
CA SER A 227 -11.05 3.76 7.04
C SER A 227 -11.38 5.10 7.69
N PRO A 228 -12.12 6.00 7.03
CA PRO A 228 -12.69 7.16 7.68
C PRO A 228 -13.61 6.74 8.83
N SER A 229 -13.47 7.37 9.99
CA SER A 229 -14.37 7.19 11.12
C SER A 229 -15.73 7.86 10.88
N GLU A 230 -16.78 7.44 11.60
CA GLU A 230 -18.10 8.07 11.51
C GLU A 230 -18.04 9.58 11.81
N SER A 231 -17.20 9.99 12.77
CA SER A 231 -17.03 11.41 13.13
C SER A 231 -16.32 12.20 12.02
N GLU A 232 -15.35 11.62 11.30
CA GLU A 232 -14.70 12.26 10.16
C GLU A 232 -15.68 12.41 8.99
N VAL A 233 -16.51 11.40 8.75
CA VAL A 233 -17.54 11.42 7.69
C VAL A 233 -18.60 12.48 8.02
N ASP A 234 -19.08 12.55 9.25
CA ASP A 234 -20.04 13.57 9.69
C ASP A 234 -19.45 14.97 9.53
N LEU A 235 -18.23 15.20 10.02
CA LEU A 235 -17.55 16.48 9.89
C LEU A 235 -17.37 16.87 8.41
N ALA A 236 -16.97 15.93 7.57
CA ALA A 236 -16.80 16.16 6.13
C ALA A 236 -18.09 16.65 5.46
N ARG A 237 -19.22 16.00 5.76
CA ARG A 237 -20.54 16.41 5.24
C ARG A 237 -20.93 17.81 5.69
N ARG A 238 -20.78 18.12 6.98
CA ARG A 238 -21.10 19.44 7.55
C ARG A 238 -20.20 20.55 6.98
N GLN A 239 -18.94 20.24 6.73
CA GLN A 239 -17.99 21.21 6.12
C GLN A 239 -18.39 21.57 4.69
N ILE A 240 -18.76 20.55 3.88
CA ILE A 240 -19.19 20.76 2.50
C ILE A 240 -20.49 21.57 2.50
N GLU A 241 -21.50 21.18 3.27
CA GLU A 241 -22.80 21.85 3.36
C GLU A 241 -22.66 23.31 3.76
N ALA A 242 -21.93 23.61 4.87
CA ALA A 242 -21.73 24.97 5.36
C ALA A 242 -20.98 25.85 4.33
N PHE A 243 -20.05 25.27 3.59
CA PHE A 243 -19.31 26.00 2.58
C PHE A 243 -20.20 26.33 1.36
N GLU A 244 -20.99 25.38 0.88
CA GLU A 244 -21.92 25.55 -0.25
C GLU A 244 -23.03 26.56 0.08
N GLU A 245 -23.58 26.54 1.30
CA GLU A 245 -24.52 27.54 1.77
C GLU A 245 -23.90 28.96 1.81
N CYS A 246 -22.66 29.04 2.29
CA CYS A 246 -21.94 30.32 2.36
C CYS A 246 -21.70 30.89 0.96
N GLU A 247 -21.31 30.07 -0.02
CA GLU A 247 -21.16 30.49 -1.42
C GLU A 247 -22.52 30.94 -2.03
N ALA A 248 -23.58 30.18 -1.78
CA ALA A 248 -24.93 30.47 -2.33
C ALA A 248 -25.54 31.75 -1.79
N THR A 249 -25.25 32.11 -0.52
CA THR A 249 -25.79 33.30 0.15
C THR A 249 -24.89 34.53 0.05
N GLY A 250 -23.67 34.38 -0.46
CA GLY A 250 -22.66 35.44 -0.50
C GLY A 250 -22.15 35.86 0.87
N GLN A 251 -22.30 35.02 1.89
CA GLN A 251 -21.74 35.23 3.22
C GLN A 251 -20.24 35.06 3.23
N GLY A 252 -19.50 35.83 4.01
CA GLY A 252 -18.06 35.96 3.88
C GLY A 252 -17.25 34.72 4.30
N VAL A 253 -17.71 33.85 5.22
CA VAL A 253 -16.92 32.74 5.78
C VAL A 253 -17.83 31.63 6.32
N ALA A 254 -17.62 30.38 5.89
CA ALA A 254 -18.25 29.21 6.45
C ALA A 254 -17.59 28.81 7.77
N VAL A 255 -18.38 28.39 8.76
CA VAL A 255 -17.91 28.02 10.11
C VAL A 255 -18.60 26.72 10.55
N VAL A 256 -17.79 25.72 10.94
CA VAL A 256 -18.25 24.45 11.53
C VAL A 256 -17.53 24.22 12.86
N ASP A 257 -18.27 23.92 13.93
CA ASP A 257 -17.75 23.70 15.28
C ASP A 257 -16.81 24.83 15.77
N GLY A 258 -17.12 26.08 15.42
CA GLY A 258 -16.33 27.26 15.78
C GLY A 258 -15.00 27.42 14.98
N ARG A 259 -14.79 26.65 13.92
CA ARG A 259 -13.62 26.71 13.05
C ARG A 259 -14.01 27.17 11.65
N ILE A 260 -13.17 28.02 11.06
CA ILE A 260 -13.31 28.48 9.68
C ILE A 260 -13.13 27.30 8.72
N VAL A 261 -14.02 27.19 7.72
CA VAL A 261 -13.95 26.23 6.65
C VAL A 261 -13.52 26.94 5.36
N GLU A 262 -12.37 26.55 4.84
CA GLU A 262 -11.78 27.07 3.60
C GLU A 262 -11.81 25.99 2.50
N ASN A 263 -11.51 26.38 1.26
CA ASN A 263 -11.45 25.48 0.12
C ASN A 263 -10.61 24.20 0.35
N LEU A 264 -9.49 24.32 1.09
CA LEU A 264 -8.64 23.17 1.42
C LEU A 264 -9.38 22.14 2.29
N HIS A 265 -10.21 22.61 3.26
CA HIS A 265 -10.98 21.74 4.12
C HIS A 265 -12.10 21.02 3.34
N VAL A 266 -12.73 21.73 2.39
CA VAL A 266 -13.75 21.14 1.49
C VAL A 266 -13.13 20.11 0.56
N ALA A 267 -11.94 20.37 0.03
CA ALA A 267 -11.21 19.39 -0.79
C ALA A 267 -10.93 18.10 0.01
N THR A 268 -10.38 18.22 1.23
CA THR A 268 -10.14 17.09 2.14
C THR A 268 -11.43 16.35 2.50
N ALA A 269 -12.51 17.11 2.77
CA ALA A 269 -13.82 16.53 3.08
C ALA A 269 -14.35 15.67 1.90
N ARG A 270 -14.25 16.17 0.68
CA ARG A 270 -14.65 15.43 -0.52
C ARG A 270 -13.79 14.18 -0.74
N GLU A 271 -12.48 14.24 -0.48
CA GLU A 271 -11.60 13.07 -0.53
C GLU A 271 -11.99 12.02 0.51
N THR A 272 -12.35 12.44 1.74
CA THR A 272 -12.83 11.55 2.80
C THR A 272 -14.10 10.81 2.37
N LEU A 273 -15.08 11.51 1.79
CA LEU A 273 -16.31 10.87 1.31
C LEU A 273 -16.07 9.96 0.10
N ALA A 274 -15.23 10.38 -0.85
CA ALA A 274 -14.85 9.55 -1.99
C ALA A 274 -14.15 8.25 -1.55
N LYS A 275 -13.28 8.31 -0.52
CA LYS A 275 -12.66 7.13 0.07
C LYS A 275 -13.71 6.20 0.69
N LEU A 276 -14.69 6.74 1.42
CA LEU A 276 -15.80 5.95 1.98
C LEU A 276 -16.61 5.26 0.89
N ASP A 277 -16.97 5.97 -0.18
CA ASP A 277 -17.74 5.43 -1.29
C ASP A 277 -16.98 4.29 -1.99
N ALA A 278 -15.68 4.46 -2.21
CA ALA A 278 -14.82 3.44 -2.79
C ALA A 278 -14.71 2.19 -1.89
N ILE A 279 -14.65 2.36 -0.56
CA ILE A 279 -14.68 1.26 0.41
C ILE A 279 -16.01 0.50 0.34
N ASN A 280 -17.13 1.21 0.30
CA ASN A 280 -18.46 0.60 0.23
C ASN A 280 -18.65 -0.19 -1.07
N ALA A 281 -18.11 0.30 -2.18
CA ALA A 281 -18.15 -0.39 -3.47
C ALA A 281 -17.42 -1.74 -3.45
N LEU A 282 -16.34 -1.89 -2.67
CA LEU A 282 -15.64 -3.18 -2.50
C LEU A 282 -16.46 -4.23 -1.73
N GLY A 283 -17.37 -3.80 -0.87
CA GLY A 283 -18.19 -4.70 -0.03
C GLY A 283 -19.48 -5.20 -0.68
N THR A 284 -19.81 -4.72 -1.88
CA THR A 284 -21.08 -5.03 -2.59
C THR A 284 -20.94 -6.10 -3.68
N GLU A 285 -19.76 -6.65 -3.90
CA GLU A 285 -19.46 -7.76 -4.81
C GLU A 285 -18.96 -8.97 -4.01
#